data_6eca7307a893f95affbfa4dd4bbf3922
#
_entry.id   6eca7307a893f95affbfa4dd4bbf3922
#
_cell.length_a   1.000
_cell.length_b   1.000
_cell.length_c   1.000
_cell.angle_alpha   90.00
_cell.angle_beta   90.00
_cell.angle_gamma   90.00
#
_symmetry.space_group_name_H-M   'P 1'
#
loop_
_entity.id
_entity.type
_entity.pdbx_description
1 polymer ?
#
loop_
_entity_poly.entity_id
_entity_poly.type
_entity_poly.pdbx_seq_one_letter_code
_entity_poly.pdbx_strand_id
1 'polypeptide(L)'
;MRVKRESIMAGRARAAVVVGLFVLGLSFPHAQQPQVDLILSNGKIVTVDERFTIAQAVAVAGDRILAVGTNQDVSRLAGPATRRIDLRGRTVVPGLIDNHMHLLRYGTTWKYEVRWDGVETRKAALDLLRARTSHVKAGEWIYNLGGWAIEQFSDDAKPFTREELDKVAPNNPVFLQASYYEAYLNSRALQALGIDQNPGANGVVKDAAGRPTGRISEEGFRALVNKLPTAEGADLEASSLGMIKDLNRSGLTAFGSAGCEADVLPIYRRWADQGLLNIRVFCITSPGGGGNPDAVTQLLPRIAQMKLFKGDNYINHHAYGEGVYGALSDPMFRHREQTRAQDLEQWRRITMEIARHGLPLHVHTNFTETIDAFLDQIEAVDKEYPIRNLRWALAHFNQPNAAQLERMKKLGVYAAVHPWAVINGGINVRQFGDAAYDMAPLALIQNSGVTWGLGSDGSRANQILPFQTLSWAVTGKMVGGKKVLRQTISREDALIAHTRKNAYFVFQEDNLGSIQAGKLADLVVVDRDYLTVPADQIKDIQPVLTMVGGRIVYDAAAPTSTQ
;
A
#
# COMPACT_ATOMS: atom_id res chain seq x y z
N MET A 1 26.41 -11.63 -80.45
CA MET A 1 25.91 -12.10 -81.74
C MET A 1 24.52 -11.49 -81.94
N ARG A 2 24.44 -10.75 -82.95
CA ARG A 2 23.37 -10.02 -83.61
C ARG A 2 22.22 -10.87 -84.09
N VAL A 3 21.05 -10.15 -84.29
CA VAL A 3 20.01 -10.35 -85.32
C VAL A 3 18.73 -11.06 -84.78
N LYS A 4 17.48 -10.66 -85.00
CA LYS A 4 16.88 -9.63 -85.95
C LYS A 4 15.45 -9.30 -85.42
N ARG A 5 15.00 -8.11 -85.81
CA ARG A 5 13.60 -7.65 -85.85
C ARG A 5 12.79 -8.40 -86.87
N GLU A 6 11.49 -8.60 -86.57
CA GLU A 6 10.44 -8.43 -87.58
C GLU A 6 9.13 -7.93 -87.01
N SER A 7 8.60 -6.89 -87.57
CA SER A 7 7.32 -6.25 -87.35
C SER A 7 6.27 -6.77 -88.30
N ILE A 8 5.04 -6.98 -87.83
CA ILE A 8 3.84 -6.96 -88.68
C ILE A 8 2.73 -6.16 -87.99
N MET A 9 2.28 -5.12 -88.72
CA MET A 9 1.09 -4.34 -88.43
C MET A 9 -0.20 -5.09 -88.83
N ALA A 10 -1.29 -4.88 -88.15
CA ALA A 10 -2.57 -4.34 -88.61
C ALA A 10 -3.78 -4.85 -87.77
N GLY A 11 -4.70 -3.93 -87.52
CA GLY A 11 -6.09 -4.31 -87.25
C GLY A 11 -6.78 -3.51 -86.12
N ARG A 12 -7.24 -2.28 -86.43
CA ARG A 12 -8.10 -1.49 -85.58
C ARG A 12 -9.52 -2.13 -85.49
N ALA A 13 -9.98 -2.49 -84.32
CA ALA A 13 -11.41 -2.57 -84.01
C ALA A 13 -11.67 -1.86 -82.69
N ARG A 14 -12.39 -0.76 -82.73
CA ARG A 14 -12.86 0.00 -81.53
C ARG A 14 -14.10 -0.75 -80.93
N ALA A 15 -13.95 -1.38 -79.79
CA ALA A 15 -15.07 -1.82 -78.94
C ALA A 15 -15.16 -0.86 -77.74
N ALA A 16 -16.21 -0.07 -77.66
CA ALA A 16 -16.53 0.77 -76.53
C ALA A 16 -17.00 -0.13 -75.35
N VAL A 17 -16.19 -0.28 -74.34
CA VAL A 17 -16.62 -0.93 -73.08
C VAL A 17 -17.09 0.18 -72.14
N VAL A 18 -18.41 0.22 -71.89
CA VAL A 18 -19.01 1.03 -70.83
C VAL A 18 -18.73 0.33 -69.52
N VAL A 19 -17.78 0.87 -68.75
CA VAL A 19 -17.49 0.43 -67.37
C VAL A 19 -18.50 1.17 -66.47
N GLY A 20 -19.56 0.48 -66.11
CA GLY A 20 -20.45 0.91 -65.01
C GLY A 20 -19.72 0.83 -63.67
N LEU A 21 -19.34 2.01 -63.12
CA LEU A 21 -18.86 2.09 -61.73
C LEU A 21 -20.03 1.76 -60.77
N PHE A 22 -20.10 0.50 -60.34
CA PHE A 22 -20.85 0.15 -59.11
C PHE A 22 -20.03 0.64 -57.92
N VAL A 23 -20.39 1.82 -57.36
CA VAL A 23 -19.91 2.25 -56.05
C VAL A 23 -20.67 1.40 -55.01
N LEU A 24 -20.10 0.26 -54.64
CA LEU A 24 -20.48 -0.42 -53.43
C LEU A 24 -20.11 0.48 -52.26
N GLY A 25 -21.10 1.14 -51.68
CA GLY A 25 -20.99 1.90 -50.46
C GLY A 25 -20.68 0.91 -49.32
N LEU A 26 -19.39 0.69 -49.04
CA LEU A 26 -18.93 0.06 -47.81
C LEU A 26 -19.29 1.01 -46.68
N SER A 27 -20.49 0.83 -46.09
CA SER A 27 -20.85 1.39 -44.79
C SER A 27 -19.91 0.73 -43.76
N PHE A 28 -18.80 1.38 -43.45
CA PHE A 28 -18.05 1.02 -42.22
C PHE A 28 -19.00 1.25 -41.05
N PRO A 29 -19.21 0.24 -40.19
CA PRO A 29 -19.95 0.49 -38.97
C PRO A 29 -19.25 1.63 -38.24
N HIS A 30 -19.94 2.76 -38.05
CA HIS A 30 -19.47 3.79 -37.12
C HIS A 30 -19.27 3.08 -35.79
N ALA A 31 -18.02 2.93 -35.35
CA ALA A 31 -17.72 2.51 -34.01
C ALA A 31 -18.45 3.51 -33.10
N GLN A 32 -19.51 3.02 -32.45
CA GLN A 32 -20.33 3.81 -31.55
C GLN A 32 -19.35 4.32 -30.47
N GLN A 33 -19.15 5.64 -30.38
CA GLN A 33 -18.29 6.18 -29.34
C GLN A 33 -18.78 5.65 -27.99
N PRO A 34 -17.87 5.19 -27.10
CA PRO A 34 -18.29 4.66 -25.81
C PRO A 34 -19.13 5.71 -25.10
N GLN A 35 -20.30 5.29 -24.62
CA GLN A 35 -21.21 6.17 -23.89
C GLN A 35 -20.51 6.61 -22.61
N VAL A 36 -20.52 7.92 -22.34
CA VAL A 36 -19.98 8.48 -21.10
C VAL A 36 -20.98 8.24 -19.97
N ASP A 37 -20.55 7.53 -18.93
CA ASP A 37 -21.40 7.24 -17.78
C ASP A 37 -21.37 8.37 -16.75
N LEU A 38 -20.18 8.97 -16.55
CA LEU A 38 -19.97 9.97 -15.52
C LEU A 38 -19.02 11.08 -16.01
N ILE A 39 -19.36 12.32 -15.69
CA ILE A 39 -18.45 13.47 -15.80
C ILE A 39 -18.31 14.14 -14.45
N LEU A 40 -17.04 14.31 -14.00
CA LEU A 40 -16.69 15.21 -12.91
C LEU A 40 -16.14 16.50 -13.53
N SER A 41 -16.71 17.66 -13.19
CA SER A 41 -16.37 18.96 -13.79
C SER A 41 -16.25 20.06 -12.74
N ASN A 42 -15.77 21.23 -13.16
CA ASN A 42 -15.56 22.40 -12.28
C ASN A 42 -14.63 22.10 -11.10
N GLY A 43 -13.54 21.33 -11.34
CA GLY A 43 -12.57 20.97 -10.34
C GLY A 43 -11.13 21.32 -10.74
N LYS A 44 -10.23 20.99 -9.85
CA LYS A 44 -8.78 20.98 -10.08
C LYS A 44 -8.32 19.53 -10.19
N ILE A 45 -8.19 19.03 -11.42
CA ILE A 45 -7.79 17.65 -11.69
C ILE A 45 -6.27 17.60 -11.77
N VAL A 46 -5.62 17.10 -10.73
CA VAL A 46 -4.17 16.87 -10.68
C VAL A 46 -3.88 15.53 -11.35
N THR A 47 -3.44 15.56 -12.59
CA THR A 47 -3.37 14.33 -13.40
C THR A 47 -2.24 13.39 -12.99
N VAL A 48 -1.17 13.90 -12.40
CA VAL A 48 0.07 13.18 -12.11
C VAL A 48 0.63 12.45 -13.34
N ASP A 49 0.34 12.97 -14.53
CA ASP A 49 1.01 12.54 -15.75
C ASP A 49 2.49 12.97 -15.76
N GLU A 50 3.23 12.71 -16.84
CA GLU A 50 4.65 13.06 -16.91
C GLU A 50 4.92 14.56 -16.81
N ARG A 51 3.97 15.41 -17.20
CA ARG A 51 4.04 16.87 -17.16
C ARG A 51 3.41 17.47 -15.92
N PHE A 52 2.84 16.63 -15.05
CA PHE A 52 2.07 17.06 -13.89
C PHE A 52 0.95 18.06 -14.25
N THR A 53 0.20 17.74 -15.30
CA THR A 53 -0.83 18.62 -15.87
C THR A 53 -1.98 18.83 -14.90
N ILE A 54 -2.53 20.06 -14.89
CA ILE A 54 -3.76 20.39 -14.16
C ILE A 54 -4.89 20.58 -15.17
N ALA A 55 -5.94 19.77 -15.07
CA ALA A 55 -7.14 19.86 -15.88
C ALA A 55 -8.34 20.36 -15.04
N GLN A 56 -9.52 20.49 -15.67
CA GLN A 56 -10.76 21.01 -15.04
C GLN A 56 -11.85 19.94 -14.92
N ALA A 57 -11.80 18.91 -15.75
CA ALA A 57 -12.81 17.87 -15.82
C ALA A 57 -12.25 16.53 -16.29
N VAL A 58 -12.97 15.46 -15.93
CA VAL A 58 -12.71 14.09 -16.37
C VAL A 58 -14.03 13.40 -16.73
N ALA A 59 -14.04 12.66 -17.86
CA ALA A 59 -15.13 11.79 -18.28
C ALA A 59 -14.75 10.32 -18.08
N VAL A 60 -15.70 9.53 -17.58
CA VAL A 60 -15.55 8.10 -17.29
C VAL A 60 -16.57 7.32 -18.13
N ALA A 61 -16.12 6.23 -18.74
CA ALA A 61 -16.94 5.26 -19.47
C ALA A 61 -16.55 3.85 -19.00
N GLY A 62 -17.52 3.11 -18.45
CA GLY A 62 -17.26 1.83 -17.80
C GLY A 62 -16.29 1.98 -16.63
N ASP A 63 -15.23 1.20 -16.68
CA ASP A 63 -14.17 1.23 -15.64
C ASP A 63 -13.00 2.17 -15.98
N ARG A 64 -13.07 2.92 -17.12
CA ARG A 64 -11.93 3.69 -17.62
C ARG A 64 -12.20 5.19 -17.76
N ILE A 65 -11.14 5.95 -17.68
CA ILE A 65 -11.11 7.36 -18.03
C ILE A 65 -11.18 7.48 -19.55
N LEU A 66 -12.23 8.13 -20.05
CA LEU A 66 -12.39 8.38 -21.48
C LEU A 66 -11.66 9.66 -21.92
N ALA A 67 -11.77 10.72 -21.13
CA ALA A 67 -11.19 12.02 -21.47
C ALA A 67 -10.84 12.82 -20.21
N VAL A 68 -9.79 13.65 -20.34
CA VAL A 68 -9.36 14.62 -19.32
C VAL A 68 -9.08 15.94 -20.04
N GLY A 69 -9.57 17.07 -19.52
CA GLY A 69 -9.34 18.35 -20.19
C GLY A 69 -10.08 19.52 -19.55
N THR A 70 -10.44 20.50 -20.39
CA THR A 70 -11.25 21.65 -19.93
C THR A 70 -12.69 21.23 -19.68
N ASN A 71 -13.42 22.00 -18.88
CA ASN A 71 -14.86 21.80 -18.67
C ASN A 71 -15.62 21.75 -20.00
N GLN A 72 -15.26 22.63 -20.94
CA GLN A 72 -15.91 22.74 -22.23
C GLN A 72 -15.74 21.47 -23.06
N ASP A 73 -14.51 20.98 -23.19
CA ASP A 73 -14.19 19.81 -24.03
C ASP A 73 -14.83 18.54 -23.48
N VAL A 74 -14.72 18.32 -22.17
CA VAL A 74 -15.24 17.12 -21.50
C VAL A 74 -16.78 17.14 -21.49
N SER A 75 -17.41 18.30 -21.26
CA SER A 75 -18.87 18.40 -21.22
C SER A 75 -19.56 18.09 -22.56
N ARG A 76 -18.85 18.28 -23.70
CA ARG A 76 -19.37 17.92 -25.04
C ARG A 76 -19.55 16.41 -25.24
N LEU A 77 -18.88 15.60 -24.44
CA LEU A 77 -18.94 14.15 -24.52
C LEU A 77 -20.19 13.56 -23.82
N ALA A 78 -20.93 14.38 -23.07
CA ALA A 78 -22.08 13.92 -22.32
C ALA A 78 -23.28 13.55 -23.21
N GLY A 79 -23.84 12.37 -22.98
CA GLY A 79 -25.10 11.93 -23.51
C GLY A 79 -26.26 12.15 -22.51
N PRO A 80 -27.51 11.79 -22.91
CA PRO A 80 -28.68 11.95 -22.06
C PRO A 80 -28.65 11.18 -20.73
N ALA A 81 -27.95 10.05 -20.69
CA ALA A 81 -27.80 9.20 -19.51
C ALA A 81 -26.55 9.52 -18.66
N THR A 82 -25.71 10.46 -19.10
CA THR A 82 -24.48 10.81 -18.41
C THR A 82 -24.76 11.46 -17.06
N ARG A 83 -24.34 10.83 -15.97
CA ARG A 83 -24.33 11.43 -14.63
C ARG A 83 -23.30 12.56 -14.58
N ARG A 84 -23.62 13.65 -13.91
CA ARG A 84 -22.71 14.80 -13.74
C ARG A 84 -22.49 15.08 -12.26
N ILE A 85 -21.24 15.28 -11.87
CA ILE A 85 -20.84 15.71 -10.53
C ILE A 85 -20.12 17.05 -10.67
N ASP A 86 -20.68 18.08 -10.06
CA ASP A 86 -20.03 19.38 -9.93
C ASP A 86 -19.05 19.34 -8.74
N LEU A 87 -17.76 19.44 -9.03
CA LEU A 87 -16.70 19.40 -8.02
C LEU A 87 -16.61 20.69 -7.18
N ARG A 88 -17.22 21.79 -7.66
CA ARG A 88 -17.23 23.09 -6.94
C ARG A 88 -15.83 23.56 -6.53
N GLY A 89 -14.86 23.43 -7.44
CA GLY A 89 -13.48 23.79 -7.21
C GLY A 89 -12.63 22.79 -6.42
N ARG A 90 -13.19 21.65 -5.98
CA ARG A 90 -12.43 20.62 -5.25
C ARG A 90 -11.33 20.01 -6.11
N THR A 91 -10.29 19.56 -5.42
CA THR A 91 -9.16 18.87 -6.06
C THR A 91 -9.45 17.40 -6.22
N VAL A 92 -9.07 16.86 -7.38
CA VAL A 92 -9.09 15.43 -7.68
C VAL A 92 -7.66 14.98 -7.91
N VAL A 93 -7.26 13.89 -7.26
CA VAL A 93 -5.98 13.22 -7.45
C VAL A 93 -6.22 11.79 -7.95
N PRO A 94 -5.22 11.12 -8.56
CA PRO A 94 -5.32 9.69 -8.85
C PRO A 94 -5.61 8.90 -7.58
N GLY A 95 -6.23 7.75 -7.71
CA GLY A 95 -6.37 6.81 -6.61
C GLY A 95 -5.01 6.55 -5.95
N LEU A 96 -4.96 6.66 -4.62
CA LEU A 96 -3.73 6.46 -3.87
C LEU A 96 -3.42 4.96 -3.80
N ILE A 97 -2.14 4.63 -4.01
CA ILE A 97 -1.65 3.25 -4.05
C ILE A 97 -0.62 3.09 -2.93
N ASP A 98 -0.82 2.13 -2.05
CA ASP A 98 0.20 1.72 -1.09
C ASP A 98 0.99 0.55 -1.65
N ASN A 99 2.32 0.62 -1.69
CA ASN A 99 3.11 -0.44 -2.30
C ASN A 99 3.35 -1.64 -1.38
N HIS A 100 2.93 -1.56 -0.08
CA HIS A 100 3.09 -2.65 0.87
C HIS A 100 2.20 -2.49 2.09
N MET A 101 1.25 -3.40 2.23
CA MET A 101 0.36 -3.55 3.39
C MET A 101 0.10 -5.03 3.69
N HIS A 102 -0.54 -5.31 4.83
CA HIS A 102 -0.90 -6.67 5.25
C HIS A 102 -2.42 -6.79 5.46
N LEU A 103 -3.20 -6.91 4.39
CA LEU A 103 -4.66 -6.76 4.46
C LEU A 103 -5.39 -7.85 5.27
N LEU A 104 -5.28 -9.12 4.89
CA LEU A 104 -6.15 -10.13 5.49
C LEU A 104 -5.91 -10.38 6.95
N ARG A 105 -4.66 -10.33 7.35
CA ARG A 105 -4.29 -10.46 8.77
C ARG A 105 -5.06 -9.50 9.67
N TYR A 106 -5.46 -8.33 9.14
CA TYR A 106 -6.20 -7.32 9.91
C TYR A 106 -7.71 -7.43 9.76
N GLY A 107 -8.19 -7.97 8.65
CA GLY A 107 -9.60 -8.31 8.51
C GLY A 107 -10.10 -9.25 9.61
N THR A 108 -9.24 -10.14 10.11
CA THR A 108 -9.59 -11.05 11.21
C THR A 108 -9.84 -10.35 12.54
N THR A 109 -9.33 -9.14 12.74
CA THR A 109 -9.44 -8.41 14.02
C THR A 109 -10.18 -7.08 13.91
N TRP A 110 -10.42 -6.55 12.70
CA TRP A 110 -10.92 -5.18 12.47
C TRP A 110 -12.21 -4.87 13.21
N LYS A 111 -13.15 -5.81 13.28
CA LYS A 111 -14.42 -5.63 14.02
C LYS A 111 -14.24 -5.37 15.53
N TYR A 112 -13.12 -5.80 16.10
CA TYR A 112 -12.81 -5.61 17.53
C TYR A 112 -11.99 -4.36 17.80
N GLU A 113 -11.43 -3.73 16.74
CA GLU A 113 -10.45 -2.68 16.89
C GLU A 113 -11.08 -1.31 17.15
N VAL A 114 -10.43 -0.53 18.00
CA VAL A 114 -10.53 0.92 18.09
C VAL A 114 -9.26 1.50 17.46
N ARG A 115 -9.39 2.15 16.30
CA ARG A 115 -8.24 2.65 15.56
C ARG A 115 -7.82 4.04 16.04
N TRP A 116 -6.49 4.24 16.17
CA TRP A 116 -5.87 5.52 16.58
C TRP A 116 -4.98 6.11 15.48
N ASP A 117 -5.23 5.74 14.24
CA ASP A 117 -4.55 6.33 13.09
C ASP A 117 -4.77 7.85 13.07
N GLY A 118 -3.68 8.62 13.03
CA GLY A 118 -3.74 10.08 13.03
C GLY A 118 -4.21 10.75 14.32
N VAL A 119 -4.44 10.00 15.41
CA VAL A 119 -4.85 10.56 16.70
C VAL A 119 -3.65 11.19 17.40
N GLU A 120 -3.70 12.51 17.60
CA GLU A 120 -2.57 13.30 18.07
C GLU A 120 -2.53 13.53 19.60
N THR A 121 -3.59 13.18 20.32
CA THR A 121 -3.67 13.37 21.76
C THR A 121 -4.09 12.10 22.48
N ARG A 122 -3.47 11.86 23.63
CA ARG A 122 -3.81 10.75 24.52
C ARG A 122 -5.26 10.83 25.03
N LYS A 123 -5.72 12.08 25.29
CA LYS A 123 -7.10 12.33 25.66
C LYS A 123 -8.06 11.83 24.57
N ALA A 124 -7.84 12.19 23.31
CA ALA A 124 -8.69 11.75 22.20
C ALA A 124 -8.66 10.22 22.03
N ALA A 125 -7.49 9.58 22.19
CA ALA A 125 -7.35 8.13 22.17
C ALA A 125 -8.22 7.43 23.25
N LEU A 126 -8.19 7.93 24.49
CA LEU A 126 -9.03 7.41 25.59
C LEU A 126 -10.52 7.69 25.38
N ASP A 127 -10.88 8.84 24.77
CA ASP A 127 -12.27 9.15 24.45
C ASP A 127 -12.82 8.20 23.36
N LEU A 128 -12.02 7.86 22.35
CA LEU A 128 -12.38 6.85 21.33
C LEU A 128 -12.54 5.46 21.97
N LEU A 129 -11.64 5.07 22.87
CA LEU A 129 -11.76 3.82 23.60
C LEU A 129 -13.05 3.79 24.44
N ARG A 130 -13.36 4.88 25.14
CA ARG A 130 -14.62 5.01 25.93
C ARG A 130 -15.85 4.93 25.03
N ALA A 131 -15.84 5.65 23.89
CA ALA A 131 -16.93 5.57 22.92
C ALA A 131 -17.13 4.13 22.41
N ARG A 132 -16.04 3.39 22.15
CA ARG A 132 -16.11 2.00 21.71
C ARG A 132 -16.82 1.10 22.71
N THR A 133 -16.66 1.30 24.03
CA THR A 133 -17.31 0.48 25.06
C THR A 133 -18.84 0.56 25.01
N SER A 134 -19.42 1.63 24.50
CA SER A 134 -20.88 1.75 24.32
C SER A 134 -21.45 0.99 23.13
N HIS A 135 -20.58 0.50 22.24
CA HIS A 135 -20.97 -0.21 21.00
C HIS A 135 -20.61 -1.71 21.04
N VAL A 136 -20.08 -2.22 22.16
CA VAL A 136 -19.72 -3.62 22.34
C VAL A 136 -20.38 -4.15 23.59
N LYS A 137 -20.68 -5.46 23.63
CA LYS A 137 -21.27 -6.12 24.81
C LYS A 137 -20.24 -6.26 25.92
N ALA A 138 -20.71 -6.29 27.17
CA ALA A 138 -19.85 -6.60 28.30
C ALA A 138 -19.15 -7.96 28.08
N GLY A 139 -17.85 -8.02 28.35
CA GLY A 139 -17.01 -9.20 28.16
C GLY A 139 -16.45 -9.35 26.73
N GLU A 140 -16.96 -8.63 25.74
CA GLU A 140 -16.34 -8.61 24.41
C GLU A 140 -15.01 -7.85 24.43
N TRP A 141 -14.04 -8.33 23.66
CA TRP A 141 -12.74 -7.73 23.54
C TRP A 141 -12.76 -6.41 22.79
N ILE A 142 -11.91 -5.47 23.20
CA ILE A 142 -11.57 -4.25 22.48
C ILE A 142 -10.07 -4.25 22.24
N TYR A 143 -9.68 -4.14 20.97
CA TYR A 143 -8.27 -4.09 20.58
C TYR A 143 -7.88 -2.72 20.01
N ASN A 144 -6.59 -2.45 20.08
CA ASN A 144 -5.88 -1.63 19.11
C ASN A 144 -4.57 -2.37 18.79
N LEU A 145 -4.45 -2.92 17.60
CA LEU A 145 -3.32 -3.78 17.24
C LEU A 145 -2.31 -3.04 16.35
N GLY A 146 -1.80 -1.91 16.81
CA GLY A 146 -0.77 -1.13 16.14
C GLY A 146 -1.32 0.05 15.34
N GLY A 147 -0.47 0.63 14.49
CA GLY A 147 -0.80 1.88 13.77
C GLY A 147 -0.69 3.13 14.64
N TRP A 148 -0.09 3.02 15.83
CA TRP A 148 0.13 4.11 16.78
C TRP A 148 1.34 3.85 17.68
N ALA A 149 1.87 4.91 18.27
CA ALA A 149 2.90 4.87 19.30
C ALA A 149 2.63 5.96 20.35
N ILE A 150 3.14 5.78 21.57
CA ILE A 150 2.95 6.76 22.66
C ILE A 150 3.49 8.15 22.27
N GLU A 151 4.59 8.19 21.55
CA GLU A 151 5.28 9.41 21.15
C GLU A 151 4.51 10.28 20.16
N GLN A 152 3.40 9.77 19.60
CA GLN A 152 2.49 10.56 18.77
C GLN A 152 1.57 11.47 19.60
N PHE A 153 1.42 11.23 20.92
CA PHE A 153 0.55 12.04 21.74
C PHE A 153 1.25 13.32 22.17
N SER A 154 0.76 14.46 21.69
CA SER A 154 1.33 15.79 21.93
C SER A 154 0.97 16.36 23.31
N ASP A 155 -0.09 15.87 23.94
CA ASP A 155 -0.57 16.30 25.25
C ASP A 155 0.08 15.52 26.40
N ASP A 156 0.22 14.21 26.31
CA ASP A 156 0.80 13.36 27.35
C ASP A 156 1.34 12.03 26.76
N ALA A 157 2.63 11.98 26.48
CA ALA A 157 3.30 10.82 25.92
C ALA A 157 3.72 9.81 27.02
N LYS A 158 2.80 9.44 27.93
CA LYS A 158 3.05 8.45 28.98
C LYS A 158 2.44 7.10 28.67
N PRO A 159 3.04 6.00 29.15
CA PRO A 159 2.44 4.66 29.15
C PRO A 159 1.04 4.68 29.73
N PHE A 160 0.14 3.84 29.19
CA PHE A 160 -1.16 3.59 29.81
C PHE A 160 -0.98 2.69 31.02
N THR A 161 -1.74 2.95 32.10
CA THR A 161 -1.76 2.10 33.27
C THR A 161 -2.98 1.17 33.24
N ARG A 162 -2.86 0.03 33.92
CA ARG A 162 -3.96 -0.92 34.08
C ARG A 162 -5.20 -0.25 34.69
N GLU A 163 -5.00 0.53 35.76
CA GLU A 163 -6.06 1.23 36.50
C GLU A 163 -6.78 2.28 35.66
N GLU A 164 -6.05 2.94 34.77
CA GLU A 164 -6.62 3.92 33.84
C GLU A 164 -7.51 3.22 32.81
N LEU A 165 -7.03 2.11 32.22
CA LEU A 165 -7.79 1.32 31.28
C LEU A 165 -9.00 0.64 31.94
N ASP A 166 -8.91 0.20 33.20
CA ASP A 166 -10.03 -0.30 33.99
C ASP A 166 -11.13 0.74 34.16
N LYS A 167 -10.78 2.01 34.39
CA LYS A 167 -11.75 3.12 34.48
C LYS A 167 -12.45 3.42 33.17
N VAL A 168 -11.74 3.30 32.04
CA VAL A 168 -12.28 3.60 30.72
C VAL A 168 -13.16 2.45 30.20
N ALA A 169 -12.75 1.20 30.42
CA ALA A 169 -13.43 0.00 29.95
C ALA A 169 -13.62 -1.04 31.08
N PRO A 170 -14.49 -0.73 32.06
CA PRO A 170 -14.64 -1.58 33.27
C PRO A 170 -15.21 -2.97 32.98
N ASN A 171 -15.95 -3.12 31.90
CA ASN A 171 -16.68 -4.34 31.55
C ASN A 171 -16.07 -5.15 30.42
N ASN A 172 -15.02 -4.64 29.74
CA ASN A 172 -14.46 -5.23 28.54
C ASN A 172 -12.96 -5.49 28.70
N PRO A 173 -12.43 -6.64 28.28
CA PRO A 173 -10.99 -6.84 28.16
C PRO A 173 -10.41 -5.93 27.06
N VAL A 174 -9.33 -5.22 27.38
CA VAL A 174 -8.66 -4.25 26.50
C VAL A 174 -7.23 -4.68 26.25
N PHE A 175 -6.82 -4.72 24.96
CA PHE A 175 -5.46 -4.98 24.52
C PHE A 175 -5.01 -3.89 23.54
N LEU A 176 -4.08 -3.03 23.94
CA LEU A 176 -3.57 -1.90 23.16
C LEU A 176 -2.11 -2.17 22.78
N GLN A 177 -1.84 -2.58 21.56
CA GLN A 177 -0.50 -2.79 21.03
C GLN A 177 0.02 -1.48 20.42
N ALA A 178 1.10 -0.92 20.97
CA ALA A 178 1.80 0.23 20.42
C ALA A 178 2.83 -0.25 19.38
N SER A 179 2.51 -0.17 18.10
CA SER A 179 3.35 -0.67 17.01
C SER A 179 3.85 -2.12 17.31
N TYR A 180 5.15 -2.38 17.12
CA TYR A 180 5.81 -3.64 17.52
C TYR A 180 6.68 -3.47 18.77
N TYR A 181 6.44 -2.45 19.59
CA TYR A 181 7.29 -2.10 20.72
C TYR A 181 6.79 -2.66 22.05
N GLU A 182 5.51 -2.48 22.36
CA GLU A 182 4.90 -2.90 23.63
C GLU A 182 3.38 -2.99 23.53
N ALA A 183 2.74 -3.52 24.59
CA ALA A 183 1.29 -3.52 24.70
C ALA A 183 0.83 -3.15 26.11
N TYR A 184 -0.43 -2.67 26.24
CA TYR A 184 -1.08 -2.26 27.48
C TYR A 184 -2.41 -2.99 27.64
N LEU A 185 -2.61 -3.58 28.80
CA LEU A 185 -3.75 -4.43 29.14
C LEU A 185 -4.44 -3.91 30.40
N ASN A 186 -5.77 -3.97 30.42
CA ASN A 186 -6.52 -3.78 31.64
C ASN A 186 -6.62 -5.08 32.46
N SER A 187 -7.21 -5.01 33.68
CA SER A 187 -7.33 -6.15 34.57
C SER A 187 -8.13 -7.31 33.96
N ARG A 188 -9.18 -7.01 33.16
CA ARG A 188 -9.98 -8.05 32.50
C ARG A 188 -9.20 -8.77 31.40
N ALA A 189 -8.35 -8.08 30.67
CA ALA A 189 -7.49 -8.70 29.67
C ALA A 189 -6.41 -9.57 30.31
N LEU A 190 -5.80 -9.13 31.42
CA LEU A 190 -4.83 -9.95 32.19
C LEU A 190 -5.48 -11.24 32.66
N GLN A 191 -6.69 -11.16 33.20
CA GLN A 191 -7.48 -12.32 33.66
C GLN A 191 -7.83 -13.25 32.49
N ALA A 192 -8.35 -12.72 31.38
CA ALA A 192 -8.77 -13.49 30.21
C ALA A 192 -7.60 -14.23 29.53
N LEU A 193 -6.38 -13.69 29.62
CA LEU A 193 -5.17 -14.30 29.09
C LEU A 193 -4.44 -15.20 30.11
N GLY A 194 -4.96 -15.32 31.32
CA GLY A 194 -4.37 -16.13 32.38
C GLY A 194 -3.05 -15.59 32.94
N ILE A 195 -2.75 -14.29 32.75
CA ILE A 195 -1.52 -13.66 33.19
C ILE A 195 -1.49 -13.49 34.69
N ASP A 196 -2.65 -13.23 35.33
CA ASP A 196 -2.78 -13.12 36.79
C ASP A 196 -2.38 -14.43 37.50
N GLN A 197 -2.62 -15.58 36.86
CA GLN A 197 -2.27 -16.91 37.38
C GLN A 197 -0.81 -17.29 37.05
N ASN A 198 -0.23 -16.72 35.99
CA ASN A 198 1.15 -16.94 35.59
C ASN A 198 1.88 -15.61 35.32
N PRO A 199 2.14 -14.82 36.36
CA PRO A 199 2.81 -13.53 36.23
C PRO A 199 4.29 -13.66 35.79
N GLY A 200 4.84 -14.89 35.79
CA GLY A 200 6.19 -15.20 35.30
C GLY A 200 6.31 -15.28 33.78
N ALA A 201 5.22 -15.13 33.04
CA ALA A 201 5.25 -15.19 31.60
C ALA A 201 6.22 -14.14 31.01
N ASN A 202 6.94 -14.52 29.93
CA ASN A 202 7.93 -13.67 29.30
C ASN A 202 7.31 -12.34 28.84
N GLY A 203 8.04 -11.24 29.06
CA GLY A 203 7.64 -9.89 28.67
C GLY A 203 6.61 -9.22 29.58
N VAL A 204 6.08 -9.87 30.60
CA VAL A 204 5.15 -9.24 31.56
C VAL A 204 5.91 -8.32 32.52
N VAL A 205 5.61 -7.01 32.45
CA VAL A 205 6.20 -6.01 33.34
C VAL A 205 5.48 -6.03 34.69
N LYS A 206 6.24 -6.09 35.81
CA LYS A 206 5.73 -6.17 37.19
C LYS A 206 6.06 -4.92 37.98
N ASP A 207 5.23 -4.63 38.96
CA ASP A 207 5.51 -3.63 39.99
C ASP A 207 6.49 -4.18 41.08
N ALA A 208 6.85 -3.35 42.05
CA ALA A 208 7.73 -3.72 43.14
C ALA A 208 7.19 -4.86 44.02
N ALA A 209 5.88 -5.11 44.02
CA ALA A 209 5.25 -6.21 44.73
C ALA A 209 5.12 -7.50 43.89
N GLY A 210 5.71 -7.51 42.69
CA GLY A 210 5.66 -8.64 41.75
C GLY A 210 4.34 -8.81 40.99
N ARG A 211 3.44 -7.85 41.05
CA ARG A 211 2.12 -7.90 40.38
C ARG A 211 2.23 -7.36 38.93
N PRO A 212 1.53 -7.96 37.94
CA PRO A 212 1.46 -7.45 36.60
C PRO A 212 0.94 -6.00 36.55
N THR A 213 1.67 -5.11 35.90
CA THR A 213 1.28 -3.69 35.73
C THR A 213 0.27 -3.46 34.61
N GLY A 214 0.00 -4.47 33.79
CA GLY A 214 -0.73 -4.35 32.53
C GLY A 214 0.15 -4.02 31.32
N ARG A 215 1.43 -3.67 31.54
CA ARG A 215 2.37 -3.44 30.45
C ARG A 215 3.07 -4.74 30.04
N ILE A 216 3.18 -4.96 28.73
CA ILE A 216 3.85 -6.12 28.13
C ILE A 216 4.93 -5.60 27.18
N SER A 217 6.17 -6.07 27.32
CA SER A 217 7.29 -5.71 26.45
C SER A 217 7.22 -6.40 25.07
N GLU A 218 8.11 -5.99 24.15
CA GLU A 218 8.22 -6.57 22.81
C GLU A 218 8.28 -8.10 22.82
N GLU A 219 9.01 -8.69 23.75
CA GLU A 219 9.19 -10.15 23.83
C GLU A 219 7.90 -10.92 24.14
N GLY A 220 6.97 -10.31 24.89
CA GLY A 220 5.75 -10.97 25.36
C GLY A 220 4.52 -10.78 24.48
N PHE A 221 4.35 -9.59 23.88
CA PHE A 221 3.07 -9.27 23.24
C PHE A 221 2.78 -10.15 22.01
N ARG A 222 3.80 -10.57 21.25
CA ARG A 222 3.61 -11.41 20.05
C ARG A 222 2.92 -12.74 20.38
N ALA A 223 3.32 -13.39 21.47
CA ALA A 223 2.70 -14.63 21.94
C ALA A 223 1.26 -14.40 22.45
N LEU A 224 0.99 -13.23 23.02
CA LEU A 224 -0.34 -12.88 23.55
C LEU A 224 -1.31 -12.50 22.44
N VAL A 225 -0.88 -11.76 21.43
CA VAL A 225 -1.72 -11.39 20.27
C VAL A 225 -2.29 -12.63 19.57
N ASN A 226 -1.52 -13.71 19.49
CA ASN A 226 -1.99 -14.96 18.87
C ASN A 226 -3.07 -15.69 19.70
N LYS A 227 -3.32 -15.27 20.94
CA LYS A 227 -4.38 -15.81 21.80
C LYS A 227 -5.66 -14.97 21.76
N LEU A 228 -5.62 -13.81 21.10
CA LEU A 228 -6.80 -12.95 21.00
C LEU A 228 -7.82 -13.57 20.04
N PRO A 229 -9.13 -13.48 20.36
CA PRO A 229 -10.17 -13.90 19.44
C PRO A 229 -10.06 -13.23 18.05
N THR A 230 -10.37 -13.98 17.03
CA THR A 230 -10.43 -13.52 15.65
C THR A 230 -11.83 -13.70 15.08
N ALA A 231 -12.19 -12.91 14.10
CA ALA A 231 -13.44 -13.06 13.37
C ALA A 231 -13.36 -14.29 12.46
N GLU A 232 -14.45 -15.05 12.38
CA GLU A 232 -14.58 -16.25 11.56
C GLU A 232 -15.88 -16.23 10.74
N GLY A 233 -15.96 -17.02 9.68
CA GLY A 233 -17.17 -17.16 8.87
C GLY A 233 -17.71 -15.83 8.34
N ALA A 234 -19.00 -15.57 8.58
CA ALA A 234 -19.66 -14.32 8.14
C ALA A 234 -19.11 -13.07 8.84
N ASP A 235 -18.65 -13.20 10.09
CA ASP A 235 -18.00 -12.13 10.82
C ASP A 235 -16.66 -11.72 10.20
N LEU A 236 -15.87 -12.67 9.70
CA LEU A 236 -14.62 -12.39 9.00
C LEU A 236 -14.88 -11.60 7.71
N GLU A 237 -15.91 -11.98 6.96
CA GLU A 237 -16.30 -11.24 5.75
C GLU A 237 -16.70 -9.81 6.09
N ALA A 238 -17.62 -9.62 7.03
CA ALA A 238 -18.08 -8.29 7.45
C ALA A 238 -16.92 -7.43 8.00
N SER A 239 -16.04 -8.01 8.81
CA SER A 239 -14.86 -7.35 9.39
C SER A 239 -13.88 -6.90 8.30
N SER A 240 -13.57 -7.77 7.34
CA SER A 240 -12.65 -7.47 6.23
C SER A 240 -13.22 -6.45 5.26
N LEU A 241 -14.51 -6.54 4.91
CA LEU A 241 -15.18 -5.56 4.05
C LEU A 241 -15.31 -4.21 4.75
N GLY A 242 -15.53 -4.18 6.08
CA GLY A 242 -15.49 -2.97 6.89
C GLY A 242 -14.11 -2.30 6.84
N MET A 243 -13.03 -3.07 6.94
CA MET A 243 -11.67 -2.57 6.79
C MET A 243 -11.43 -1.98 5.38
N ILE A 244 -11.85 -2.68 4.32
CA ILE A 244 -11.75 -2.18 2.94
C ILE A 244 -12.47 -0.83 2.79
N LYS A 245 -13.65 -0.68 3.40
CA LYS A 245 -14.41 0.59 3.41
C LYS A 245 -13.63 1.70 4.10
N ASP A 246 -12.93 1.42 5.20
CA ASP A 246 -12.07 2.39 5.88
C ASP A 246 -10.85 2.77 5.04
N LEU A 247 -10.23 1.83 4.30
CA LEU A 247 -9.17 2.12 3.34
C LEU A 247 -9.70 3.02 2.19
N ASN A 248 -10.86 2.74 1.64
CA ASN A 248 -11.47 3.61 0.62
C ASN A 248 -11.77 5.01 1.17
N ARG A 249 -12.24 5.11 2.43
CA ARG A 249 -12.45 6.40 3.11
C ARG A 249 -11.14 7.19 3.28
N SER A 250 -9.99 6.53 3.38
CA SER A 250 -8.69 7.19 3.43
C SER A 250 -8.15 7.61 2.04
N GLY A 251 -8.84 7.22 0.95
CA GLY A 251 -8.43 7.51 -0.44
C GLY A 251 -7.60 6.40 -1.10
N LEU A 252 -7.39 5.27 -0.43
CA LEU A 252 -6.72 4.11 -1.02
C LEU A 252 -7.64 3.41 -2.02
N THR A 253 -7.11 3.16 -3.22
CA THR A 253 -7.79 2.41 -4.29
C THR A 253 -7.08 1.10 -4.62
N ALA A 254 -5.79 1.01 -4.26
CA ALA A 254 -4.97 -0.15 -4.52
C ALA A 254 -3.86 -0.30 -3.47
N PHE A 255 -3.38 -1.53 -3.29
CA PHE A 255 -2.18 -1.77 -2.51
C PHE A 255 -1.46 -3.07 -2.89
N GLY A 256 -0.14 -3.11 -2.63
CA GLY A 256 0.66 -4.31 -2.59
C GLY A 256 0.39 -5.06 -1.27
N SER A 257 -0.13 -6.29 -1.34
CA SER A 257 -0.42 -7.07 -0.14
C SER A 257 0.69 -8.08 0.14
N ALA A 258 1.46 -7.86 1.20
CA ALA A 258 2.37 -8.87 1.71
C ALA A 258 1.58 -9.92 2.52
N GLY A 259 1.79 -11.20 2.22
CA GLY A 259 1.10 -12.31 2.85
C GLY A 259 -0.25 -12.66 2.20
N CYS A 260 -0.38 -12.53 0.88
CA CYS A 260 -1.46 -13.18 0.14
C CYS A 260 -1.22 -14.70 0.09
N GLU A 261 -1.49 -15.34 1.20
CA GLU A 261 -1.35 -16.78 1.34
C GLU A 261 -2.39 -17.55 0.48
N ALA A 262 -2.11 -18.78 0.14
CA ALA A 262 -2.96 -19.55 -0.78
C ALA A 262 -4.38 -19.82 -0.24
N ASP A 263 -4.55 -19.86 1.06
CA ASP A 263 -5.85 -20.00 1.75
C ASP A 263 -6.71 -18.74 1.73
N VAL A 264 -6.06 -17.58 1.58
CA VAL A 264 -6.65 -16.26 1.64
C VAL A 264 -7.18 -15.79 0.29
N LEU A 265 -6.44 -16.10 -0.76
CA LEU A 265 -6.72 -15.64 -2.12
C LEU A 265 -8.10 -16.05 -2.66
N PRO A 266 -8.61 -17.28 -2.41
CA PRO A 266 -9.96 -17.67 -2.84
C PRO A 266 -11.06 -16.80 -2.24
N ILE A 267 -10.86 -16.25 -1.03
CA ILE A 267 -11.83 -15.35 -0.37
C ILE A 267 -11.90 -14.03 -1.14
N TYR A 268 -10.74 -13.42 -1.45
CA TYR A 268 -10.70 -12.19 -2.23
C TYR A 268 -11.26 -12.37 -3.64
N ARG A 269 -10.94 -13.50 -4.29
CA ARG A 269 -11.48 -13.79 -5.62
C ARG A 269 -13.00 -13.84 -5.59
N ARG A 270 -13.57 -14.56 -4.63
CA ARG A 270 -15.03 -14.59 -4.44
C ARG A 270 -15.63 -13.19 -4.26
N TRP A 271 -15.01 -12.33 -3.45
CA TRP A 271 -15.49 -10.96 -3.26
C TRP A 271 -15.36 -10.11 -4.52
N ALA A 272 -14.31 -10.29 -5.30
CA ALA A 272 -14.16 -9.62 -6.58
C ALA A 272 -15.26 -10.06 -7.57
N ASP A 273 -15.52 -11.36 -7.67
CA ASP A 273 -16.55 -11.93 -8.54
C ASP A 273 -17.97 -11.51 -8.13
N GLN A 274 -18.19 -11.29 -6.84
CA GLN A 274 -19.45 -10.75 -6.28
C GLN A 274 -19.57 -9.21 -6.36
N GLY A 275 -18.54 -8.52 -6.82
CA GLY A 275 -18.48 -7.05 -6.83
C GLY A 275 -18.36 -6.40 -5.45
N LEU A 276 -18.01 -7.17 -4.43
CA LEU A 276 -17.81 -6.72 -3.04
C LEU A 276 -16.42 -6.15 -2.80
N LEU A 277 -15.42 -6.58 -3.57
CA LEU A 277 -14.05 -6.09 -3.45
C LEU A 277 -13.94 -4.70 -4.08
N ASN A 278 -13.90 -3.68 -3.27
CA ASN A 278 -13.86 -2.28 -3.66
C ASN A 278 -12.46 -1.66 -3.64
N ILE A 279 -11.41 -2.49 -3.66
CA ILE A 279 -10.01 -2.07 -3.68
C ILE A 279 -9.21 -3.07 -4.51
N ARG A 280 -8.08 -2.64 -5.10
CA ARG A 280 -7.24 -3.55 -5.88
C ARG A 280 -6.13 -4.12 -4.99
N VAL A 281 -5.90 -5.42 -5.13
CA VAL A 281 -4.95 -6.19 -4.31
C VAL A 281 -3.89 -6.81 -5.20
N PHE A 282 -2.66 -6.36 -5.05
CA PHE A 282 -1.51 -6.87 -5.78
C PHE A 282 -0.62 -7.68 -4.83
N CYS A 283 -0.70 -8.99 -4.94
CA CYS A 283 -0.12 -9.92 -3.97
C CYS A 283 1.40 -10.02 -4.09
N ILE A 284 2.07 -9.86 -2.94
CA ILE A 284 3.46 -10.24 -2.70
C ILE A 284 3.39 -11.57 -1.95
N THR A 285 3.84 -12.65 -2.56
CA THR A 285 3.58 -14.01 -2.06
C THR A 285 4.86 -14.80 -1.89
N SER A 286 4.98 -15.50 -0.78
CA SER A 286 5.99 -16.55 -0.58
C SER A 286 5.29 -17.90 -0.47
N PRO A 287 5.75 -18.93 -1.20
CA PRO A 287 5.19 -20.30 -1.07
C PRO A 287 5.62 -21.00 0.23
N GLY A 288 6.18 -20.27 1.17
CA GLY A 288 6.66 -20.70 2.49
C GLY A 288 8.01 -20.09 2.82
N GLY A 289 8.33 -19.97 4.11
CA GLY A 289 9.58 -19.39 4.57
C GLY A 289 10.74 -20.39 4.60
N GLY A 290 11.93 -19.93 4.23
CA GLY A 290 13.17 -20.64 4.51
C GLY A 290 13.57 -20.38 5.97
N GLY A 291 13.21 -21.27 6.90
CA GLY A 291 13.60 -21.15 8.32
C GLY A 291 14.93 -21.81 8.64
N ASN A 292 15.33 -22.80 7.83
CA ASN A 292 16.57 -23.56 7.95
C ASN A 292 16.93 -24.16 6.57
N PRO A 293 18.14 -24.74 6.40
CA PRO A 293 18.61 -25.29 5.12
C PRO A 293 17.70 -26.37 4.49
N ASP A 294 17.07 -27.21 5.31
CA ASP A 294 16.17 -28.26 4.82
C ASP A 294 14.87 -27.63 4.28
N ALA A 295 14.30 -26.65 4.99
CA ALA A 295 13.15 -25.88 4.52
C ALA A 295 13.46 -25.16 3.20
N VAL A 296 14.67 -24.62 3.03
CA VAL A 296 15.10 -24.01 1.76
C VAL A 296 15.09 -25.05 0.64
N THR A 297 15.63 -26.25 0.87
CA THR A 297 15.66 -27.32 -0.15
C THR A 297 14.25 -27.72 -0.60
N GLN A 298 13.27 -27.71 0.31
CA GLN A 298 11.86 -27.97 -0.02
C GLN A 298 11.17 -26.76 -0.70
N LEU A 299 11.66 -25.55 -0.46
CA LEU A 299 11.11 -24.31 -1.01
C LEU A 299 11.45 -24.12 -2.50
N LEU A 300 12.68 -24.46 -2.93
CA LEU A 300 13.14 -24.21 -4.30
C LEU A 300 12.21 -24.77 -5.39
N PRO A 301 11.74 -26.05 -5.34
CA PRO A 301 10.80 -26.55 -6.33
C PRO A 301 9.45 -25.81 -6.34
N ARG A 302 9.03 -25.26 -5.21
CA ARG A 302 7.79 -24.48 -5.09
C ARG A 302 7.93 -23.12 -5.75
N ILE A 303 9.10 -22.48 -5.63
CA ILE A 303 9.44 -21.24 -6.35
C ILE A 303 9.37 -21.48 -7.86
N ALA A 304 9.96 -22.58 -8.34
CA ALA A 304 9.96 -22.97 -9.76
C ALA A 304 8.54 -23.14 -10.34
N GLN A 305 7.56 -23.45 -9.50
CA GLN A 305 6.16 -23.63 -9.89
C GLN A 305 5.30 -22.37 -9.77
N MET A 306 5.85 -21.28 -9.21
CA MET A 306 5.10 -20.02 -9.05
C MET A 306 4.67 -19.46 -10.41
N LYS A 307 3.43 -18.97 -10.45
CA LYS A 307 2.86 -18.31 -11.64
C LYS A 307 2.37 -16.93 -11.22
N LEU A 308 3.16 -15.93 -11.53
CA LEU A 308 2.79 -14.53 -11.34
C LEU A 308 1.99 -13.99 -12.54
N PHE A 309 1.33 -12.86 -12.38
CA PHE A 309 0.58 -12.15 -13.42
C PHE A 309 -0.55 -12.97 -14.07
N LYS A 310 -1.20 -13.86 -13.31
CA LYS A 310 -2.34 -14.68 -13.76
C LYS A 310 -3.69 -14.20 -13.23
N GLY A 311 -3.72 -13.02 -12.64
CA GLY A 311 -4.93 -12.37 -12.15
C GLY A 311 -5.52 -11.37 -13.15
N ASP A 312 -6.28 -10.43 -12.62
CA ASP A 312 -6.91 -9.34 -13.35
C ASP A 312 -6.56 -7.96 -12.73
N ASN A 313 -7.34 -6.93 -13.09
CA ASN A 313 -7.16 -5.58 -12.58
C ASN A 313 -7.55 -5.40 -11.10
N TYR A 314 -8.21 -6.38 -10.47
CA TYR A 314 -8.60 -6.34 -9.06
C TYR A 314 -7.69 -7.18 -8.18
N ILE A 315 -7.29 -8.36 -8.64
CA ILE A 315 -6.42 -9.25 -7.88
C ILE A 315 -5.36 -9.80 -8.81
N ASN A 316 -4.10 -9.58 -8.47
CA ASN A 316 -2.98 -10.13 -9.21
C ASN A 316 -1.83 -10.47 -8.27
N HIS A 317 -0.98 -11.41 -8.68
CA HIS A 317 0.29 -11.71 -8.02
C HIS A 317 1.41 -11.06 -8.81
N HIS A 318 2.26 -10.24 -8.16
CA HIS A 318 3.26 -9.48 -8.88
C HIS A 318 4.71 -9.70 -8.41
N ALA A 319 4.93 -10.23 -7.19
CA ALA A 319 6.28 -10.45 -6.67
C ALA A 319 6.35 -11.64 -5.71
N TYR A 320 7.54 -12.23 -5.60
CA TYR A 320 7.93 -13.08 -4.49
C TYR A 320 8.31 -12.20 -3.29
N GLY A 321 7.94 -12.58 -2.08
CA GLY A 321 8.31 -11.85 -0.84
C GLY A 321 7.22 -11.92 0.22
N GLU A 322 7.34 -11.14 1.29
CA GLU A 322 8.48 -10.28 1.65
C GLU A 322 9.59 -11.08 2.37
N GLY A 323 9.21 -12.14 3.13
CA GLY A 323 10.15 -13.01 3.84
C GLY A 323 10.84 -13.98 2.88
N VAL A 324 12.14 -13.77 2.65
CA VAL A 324 12.97 -14.67 1.84
C VAL A 324 13.62 -15.73 2.72
N TYR A 325 14.28 -15.32 3.79
CA TYR A 325 14.91 -16.22 4.76
C TYR A 325 14.81 -15.61 6.17
N GLY A 326 14.11 -16.29 7.07
CA GLY A 326 13.70 -15.73 8.36
C GLY A 326 14.86 -15.25 9.26
N ALA A 327 16.01 -15.95 9.25
CA ALA A 327 17.17 -15.54 10.03
C ALA A 327 17.78 -14.21 9.56
N LEU A 328 17.44 -13.72 8.38
CA LEU A 328 17.91 -12.46 7.81
C LEU A 328 16.83 -11.35 7.77
N SER A 329 15.69 -11.54 8.43
CA SER A 329 14.69 -10.51 8.61
C SER A 329 15.14 -9.50 9.66
N ASP A 330 15.22 -8.22 9.30
CA ASP A 330 15.64 -7.16 10.22
C ASP A 330 14.59 -6.90 11.32
N PRO A 331 15.04 -6.67 12.57
CA PRO A 331 14.17 -6.09 13.59
C PRO A 331 13.77 -4.65 13.22
N MET A 332 12.69 -4.14 13.82
CA MET A 332 12.19 -2.79 13.53
C MET A 332 12.98 -1.69 14.25
N PHE A 333 13.39 -1.92 15.49
CA PHE A 333 13.92 -0.88 16.38
C PHE A 333 15.35 -1.12 16.87
N ARG A 334 16.06 -2.04 16.27
CA ARG A 334 17.48 -2.32 16.57
C ARG A 334 18.16 -2.96 15.37
N HIS A 335 19.47 -2.80 15.31
CA HIS A 335 20.27 -3.53 14.32
C HIS A 335 20.26 -5.03 14.61
N ARG A 336 20.48 -5.82 13.59
CA ARG A 336 20.68 -7.26 13.75
C ARG A 336 22.01 -7.52 14.47
N GLU A 337 22.02 -8.46 15.41
CA GLU A 337 23.23 -8.80 16.15
C GLU A 337 24.29 -9.49 15.28
N GLN A 338 23.85 -10.35 14.36
CA GLN A 338 24.74 -11.11 13.50
C GLN A 338 24.15 -11.41 12.13
N THR A 339 24.99 -11.31 11.11
CA THR A 339 24.70 -11.80 9.75
C THR A 339 25.68 -12.94 9.45
N ARG A 340 25.22 -14.19 9.57
CA ARG A 340 26.09 -15.37 9.39
C ARG A 340 26.23 -15.69 7.91
N ALA A 341 27.44 -16.09 7.49
CA ALA A 341 27.72 -16.47 6.10
C ALA A 341 26.81 -17.61 5.59
N GLN A 342 26.49 -18.59 6.44
CA GLN A 342 25.60 -19.68 6.11
C GLN A 342 24.16 -19.22 5.82
N ASP A 343 23.68 -18.16 6.50
CA ASP A 343 22.34 -17.61 6.28
C ASP A 343 22.28 -16.85 4.96
N LEU A 344 23.34 -16.10 4.63
CA LEU A 344 23.49 -15.43 3.34
C LEU A 344 23.54 -16.44 2.18
N GLU A 345 24.21 -17.59 2.39
CA GLU A 345 24.22 -18.67 1.39
C GLU A 345 22.81 -19.21 1.14
N GLN A 346 22.00 -19.44 2.18
CA GLN A 346 20.63 -19.91 2.01
C GLN A 346 19.78 -18.84 1.31
N TRP A 347 19.95 -17.57 1.68
CA TRP A 347 19.27 -16.46 1.03
C TRP A 347 19.65 -16.39 -0.47
N ARG A 348 20.92 -16.54 -0.80
CA ARG A 348 21.40 -16.59 -2.19
C ARG A 348 20.81 -17.74 -2.96
N ARG A 349 20.72 -18.94 -2.40
CA ARG A 349 20.09 -20.09 -3.06
C ARG A 349 18.64 -19.80 -3.45
N ILE A 350 17.89 -19.15 -2.57
CA ILE A 350 16.50 -18.77 -2.84
C ILE A 350 16.44 -17.72 -3.96
N THR A 351 17.24 -16.67 -3.87
CA THR A 351 17.22 -15.57 -4.84
C THR A 351 17.77 -15.96 -6.22
N MET A 352 18.72 -16.89 -6.28
CA MET A 352 19.15 -17.53 -7.53
C MET A 352 18.00 -18.24 -8.22
N GLU A 353 17.19 -19.01 -7.47
CA GLU A 353 16.02 -19.71 -8.03
C GLU A 353 14.95 -18.70 -8.50
N ILE A 354 14.71 -17.63 -7.75
CA ILE A 354 13.80 -16.54 -8.13
C ILE A 354 14.27 -15.89 -9.45
N ALA A 355 15.55 -15.56 -9.57
CA ALA A 355 16.13 -14.94 -10.75
C ALA A 355 16.10 -15.90 -11.96
N ARG A 356 16.46 -17.18 -11.76
CA ARG A 356 16.43 -18.22 -12.80
C ARG A 356 15.05 -18.36 -13.45
N HIS A 357 13.99 -18.14 -12.69
CA HIS A 357 12.60 -18.19 -13.17
C HIS A 357 12.05 -16.82 -13.60
N GLY A 358 12.88 -15.78 -13.62
CA GLY A 358 12.48 -14.43 -14.05
C GLY A 358 11.43 -13.79 -13.15
N LEU A 359 11.41 -14.12 -11.86
CA LEU A 359 10.40 -13.64 -10.94
C LEU A 359 10.84 -12.31 -10.30
N PRO A 360 9.94 -11.32 -10.16
CA PRO A 360 10.14 -10.15 -9.33
C PRO A 360 10.30 -10.53 -7.86
N LEU A 361 11.08 -9.72 -7.14
CA LEU A 361 11.35 -9.88 -5.71
C LEU A 361 11.02 -8.59 -4.96
N HIS A 362 10.36 -8.73 -3.79
CA HIS A 362 10.10 -7.65 -2.85
C HIS A 362 10.52 -8.13 -1.46
N VAL A 363 11.70 -7.69 -0.96
CA VAL A 363 12.32 -8.26 0.23
C VAL A 363 12.44 -7.28 1.38
N HIS A 364 12.09 -7.73 2.58
CA HIS A 364 12.23 -7.00 3.84
C HIS A 364 13.69 -6.62 4.13
N THR A 365 13.98 -5.31 4.26
CA THR A 365 15.35 -4.77 4.45
C THR A 365 15.30 -3.40 5.11
N ASN A 366 15.97 -3.20 6.24
CA ASN A 366 15.90 -1.94 6.97
C ASN A 366 17.21 -1.16 7.04
N PHE A 367 18.29 -1.82 7.42
CA PHE A 367 19.51 -1.18 7.91
C PHE A 367 20.66 -1.30 6.91
N THR A 368 21.58 -0.35 7.00
CA THR A 368 22.76 -0.25 6.12
C THR A 368 23.49 -1.57 5.94
N GLU A 369 23.77 -2.29 7.03
CA GLU A 369 24.50 -3.55 6.99
C GLU A 369 23.74 -4.68 6.29
N THR A 370 22.41 -4.72 6.42
CA THR A 370 21.58 -5.70 5.71
C THR A 370 21.43 -5.34 4.24
N ILE A 371 21.30 -4.05 3.93
CA ILE A 371 21.28 -3.56 2.55
C ILE A 371 22.57 -3.96 1.84
N ASP A 372 23.75 -3.74 2.46
CA ASP A 372 25.04 -4.14 1.88
C ASP A 372 25.14 -5.65 1.69
N ALA A 373 24.79 -6.42 2.73
CA ALA A 373 24.83 -7.88 2.66
C ALA A 373 23.92 -8.44 1.54
N PHE A 374 22.73 -7.86 1.36
CA PHE A 374 21.82 -8.28 0.29
C PHE A 374 22.30 -7.82 -1.09
N LEU A 375 22.83 -6.62 -1.21
CA LEU A 375 23.39 -6.14 -2.47
C LEU A 375 24.59 -6.99 -2.92
N ASP A 376 25.44 -7.45 -2.00
CA ASP A 376 26.54 -8.37 -2.33
C ASP A 376 26.02 -9.69 -2.92
N GLN A 377 24.93 -10.23 -2.34
CA GLN A 377 24.31 -11.45 -2.88
C GLN A 377 23.59 -11.18 -4.22
N ILE A 378 22.89 -10.04 -4.34
CA ILE A 378 22.20 -9.64 -5.57
C ILE A 378 23.19 -9.45 -6.73
N GLU A 379 24.35 -8.84 -6.48
CA GLU A 379 25.43 -8.71 -7.47
C GLU A 379 25.98 -10.08 -7.91
N ALA A 380 26.05 -11.05 -6.98
CA ALA A 380 26.44 -12.42 -7.32
C ALA A 380 25.38 -13.12 -8.16
N VAL A 381 24.10 -12.91 -7.85
CA VAL A 381 22.97 -13.45 -8.64
C VAL A 381 22.94 -12.83 -10.04
N ASP A 382 23.10 -11.50 -10.16
CA ASP A 382 23.05 -10.76 -11.44
C ASP A 382 24.10 -11.23 -12.45
N LYS A 383 25.27 -11.71 -11.98
CA LYS A 383 26.32 -12.28 -12.83
C LYS A 383 25.89 -13.55 -13.56
N GLU A 384 25.00 -14.35 -12.96
CA GLU A 384 24.52 -15.60 -13.51
C GLU A 384 23.16 -15.43 -14.21
N TYR A 385 22.26 -14.65 -13.59
CA TYR A 385 20.92 -14.36 -14.05
C TYR A 385 20.67 -12.86 -13.98
N PRO A 386 20.76 -12.13 -15.12
CA PRO A 386 20.56 -10.67 -15.13
C PRO A 386 19.19 -10.26 -14.58
N ILE A 387 19.18 -9.45 -13.51
CA ILE A 387 17.96 -9.08 -12.78
C ILE A 387 17.39 -7.72 -13.16
N ARG A 388 18.10 -6.92 -13.97
CA ARG A 388 17.78 -5.51 -14.23
C ARG A 388 16.32 -5.25 -14.64
N ASN A 389 15.70 -6.19 -15.34
CA ASN A 389 14.32 -6.08 -15.81
C ASN A 389 13.32 -6.84 -14.94
N LEU A 390 13.75 -7.41 -13.82
CA LEU A 390 12.88 -8.21 -12.94
C LEU A 390 12.18 -7.38 -11.86
N ARG A 391 12.48 -6.08 -11.75
CA ARG A 391 11.93 -5.15 -10.75
C ARG A 391 12.08 -5.65 -9.32
N TRP A 392 13.28 -6.13 -8.97
CA TRP A 392 13.59 -6.47 -7.60
C TRP A 392 13.56 -5.22 -6.72
N ALA A 393 12.97 -5.32 -5.52
CA ALA A 393 12.78 -4.22 -4.60
C ALA A 393 13.26 -4.56 -3.18
N LEU A 394 13.98 -3.62 -2.56
CA LEU A 394 14.29 -3.62 -1.13
C LEU A 394 13.19 -2.83 -0.41
N ALA A 395 12.49 -3.49 0.51
CA ALA A 395 11.32 -2.95 1.20
C ALA A 395 11.69 -2.38 2.58
N HIS A 396 10.89 -1.45 3.09
CA HIS A 396 11.07 -0.62 4.26
C HIS A 396 12.20 0.40 4.10
N PHE A 397 13.41 -0.03 3.83
CA PHE A 397 14.54 0.77 3.33
C PHE A 397 14.83 2.02 4.19
N ASN A 398 14.99 1.81 5.52
CA ASN A 398 15.07 2.91 6.48
C ASN A 398 16.44 3.59 6.60
N GLN A 399 17.56 2.87 6.43
CA GLN A 399 18.90 3.44 6.57
C GLN A 399 19.82 3.19 5.36
N PRO A 400 19.42 3.57 4.13
CA PRO A 400 20.31 3.49 2.98
C PRO A 400 21.37 4.61 3.01
N ASN A 401 22.48 4.37 2.30
CA ASN A 401 23.48 5.39 2.01
C ASN A 401 23.66 5.60 0.49
N ALA A 402 24.41 6.65 0.11
CA ALA A 402 24.60 7.00 -1.31
C ALA A 402 25.29 5.90 -2.12
N ALA A 403 26.25 5.19 -1.54
CA ALA A 403 26.98 4.11 -2.23
C ALA A 403 26.05 2.93 -2.55
N GLN A 404 25.15 2.57 -1.62
CA GLN A 404 24.14 1.54 -1.82
C GLN A 404 23.13 1.92 -2.92
N LEU A 405 22.68 3.17 -2.94
CA LEU A 405 21.78 3.68 -3.97
C LEU A 405 22.43 3.63 -5.38
N GLU A 406 23.73 3.92 -5.49
CA GLU A 406 24.46 3.76 -6.75
C GLU A 406 24.56 2.30 -7.20
N ARG A 407 24.77 1.36 -6.28
CA ARG A 407 24.73 -0.09 -6.57
C ARG A 407 23.34 -0.51 -7.05
N MET A 408 22.28 -0.11 -6.34
CA MET A 408 20.89 -0.40 -6.72
C MET A 408 20.55 0.12 -8.11
N LYS A 409 20.96 1.36 -8.42
CA LYS A 409 20.76 1.96 -9.75
C LYS A 409 21.41 1.16 -10.87
N LYS A 410 22.64 0.68 -10.65
CA LYS A 410 23.36 -0.17 -11.61
C LYS A 410 22.65 -1.51 -11.83
N LEU A 411 22.14 -2.12 -10.79
CA LEU A 411 21.45 -3.41 -10.81
C LEU A 411 19.99 -3.28 -11.29
N GLY A 412 19.40 -2.08 -11.29
CA GLY A 412 17.97 -1.89 -11.53
C GLY A 412 17.10 -2.35 -10.36
N VAL A 413 17.65 -2.32 -9.14
CA VAL A 413 16.93 -2.62 -7.90
C VAL A 413 16.22 -1.37 -7.41
N TYR A 414 15.00 -1.52 -6.87
CA TYR A 414 14.09 -0.45 -6.48
C TYR A 414 14.00 -0.30 -4.96
N ALA A 415 13.61 0.89 -4.49
CA ALA A 415 13.37 1.15 -3.08
C ALA A 415 11.85 1.28 -2.80
N ALA A 416 11.27 0.31 -2.09
CA ALA A 416 9.92 0.40 -1.56
C ALA A 416 10.00 0.98 -0.14
N VAL A 417 9.74 2.28 0.00
CA VAL A 417 9.98 3.02 1.25
C VAL A 417 8.73 3.00 2.12
N HIS A 418 8.88 2.49 3.34
CA HIS A 418 7.80 2.44 4.34
C HIS A 418 8.26 3.20 5.59
N PRO A 419 7.95 4.51 5.68
CA PRO A 419 8.52 5.35 6.73
C PRO A 419 7.83 5.12 8.08
N TRP A 420 8.28 4.15 8.85
CA TRP A 420 7.77 3.89 10.19
C TRP A 420 7.88 5.10 11.12
N ALA A 421 8.77 6.05 10.80
CA ALA A 421 8.93 7.30 11.52
C ALA A 421 7.67 8.19 11.51
N VAL A 422 6.67 7.91 10.66
CA VAL A 422 5.37 8.61 10.67
C VAL A 422 4.69 8.51 12.04
N ILE A 423 4.80 7.35 12.72
CA ILE A 423 4.31 7.14 14.09
C ILE A 423 5.43 6.82 15.08
N ASN A 424 6.48 6.14 14.65
CA ASN A 424 7.54 5.62 15.52
C ASN A 424 8.77 6.54 15.60
N GLY A 425 8.71 7.75 15.03
CA GLY A 425 9.86 8.66 14.99
C GLY A 425 10.44 8.97 16.37
N GLY A 426 9.60 9.09 17.40
CA GLY A 426 10.04 9.27 18.79
C GLY A 426 10.78 8.05 19.35
N ILE A 427 10.33 6.83 19.02
CA ILE A 427 11.03 5.59 19.38
C ILE A 427 12.39 5.55 18.66
N ASN A 428 12.43 5.85 17.36
CA ASN A 428 13.66 5.87 16.59
C ASN A 428 14.70 6.83 17.20
N VAL A 429 14.27 8.04 17.60
CA VAL A 429 15.18 9.01 18.25
C VAL A 429 15.75 8.46 19.57
N ARG A 430 14.97 7.73 20.37
CA ARG A 430 15.48 7.10 21.59
C ARG A 430 16.47 5.97 21.30
N GLN A 431 16.23 5.19 20.23
CA GLN A 431 17.06 4.00 19.92
C GLN A 431 18.32 4.36 19.14
N PHE A 432 18.24 5.28 18.19
CA PHE A 432 19.29 5.59 17.22
C PHE A 432 19.87 7.00 17.39
N GLY A 433 19.37 7.80 18.35
CA GLY A 433 19.85 9.17 18.60
C GLY A 433 19.68 10.06 17.38
N ASP A 434 20.75 10.79 17.03
CA ASP A 434 20.74 11.75 15.92
C ASP A 434 20.55 11.11 14.54
N ALA A 435 21.00 9.86 14.37
CA ALA A 435 20.85 9.11 13.12
C ALA A 435 19.35 8.86 12.76
N ALA A 436 18.45 8.87 13.75
CA ALA A 436 17.02 8.69 13.52
C ALA A 436 16.40 9.76 12.61
N TYR A 437 16.95 10.97 12.61
CA TYR A 437 16.45 12.07 11.76
C TYR A 437 16.79 11.91 10.28
N ASP A 438 17.65 10.97 9.93
CA ASP A 438 18.02 10.60 8.57
C ASP A 438 17.50 9.20 8.18
N MET A 439 16.58 8.62 8.96
CA MET A 439 15.92 7.37 8.62
C MET A 439 14.82 7.61 7.58
N ALA A 440 14.76 6.72 6.58
CA ALA A 440 14.01 6.89 5.34
C ALA A 440 14.36 8.25 4.67
N PRO A 441 15.62 8.45 4.22
CA PRO A 441 16.13 9.74 3.74
C PRO A 441 15.59 10.07 2.35
N LEU A 442 14.34 10.56 2.28
CA LEU A 442 13.59 10.71 1.04
C LEU A 442 14.30 11.58 -0.01
N ALA A 443 14.92 12.70 0.41
CA ALA A 443 15.64 13.57 -0.53
C ALA A 443 16.87 12.86 -1.13
N LEU A 444 17.61 12.08 -0.33
CA LEU A 444 18.73 11.29 -0.81
C LEU A 444 18.27 10.23 -1.84
N ILE A 445 17.19 9.51 -1.52
CA ILE A 445 16.61 8.49 -2.40
C ILE A 445 16.09 9.14 -3.69
N GLN A 446 15.33 10.23 -3.61
CA GLN A 446 14.80 10.96 -4.77
C GLN A 446 15.91 11.44 -5.70
N ASN A 447 16.98 12.02 -5.14
CA ASN A 447 18.09 12.60 -5.92
C ASN A 447 19.06 11.56 -6.49
N SER A 448 19.03 10.31 -6.00
CA SER A 448 19.90 9.23 -6.48
C SER A 448 19.55 8.77 -7.91
N GLY A 449 18.31 8.96 -8.32
CA GLY A 449 17.76 8.42 -9.58
C GLY A 449 17.38 6.94 -9.50
N VAL A 450 17.43 6.30 -8.32
CA VAL A 450 16.82 4.98 -8.08
C VAL A 450 15.31 5.11 -8.21
N THR A 451 14.66 4.16 -8.85
CA THR A 451 13.19 4.10 -8.83
C THR A 451 12.72 3.72 -7.44
N TRP A 452 11.79 4.50 -6.89
CA TRP A 452 11.28 4.29 -5.54
C TRP A 452 9.79 4.63 -5.46
N GLY A 453 9.12 4.12 -4.42
CA GLY A 453 7.73 4.41 -4.13
C GLY A 453 7.48 4.48 -2.63
N LEU A 454 6.37 5.12 -2.23
CA LEU A 454 6.02 5.40 -0.84
C LEU A 454 4.83 4.55 -0.42
N GLY A 455 4.99 3.71 0.61
CA GLY A 455 3.94 2.91 1.21
C GLY A 455 3.89 3.08 2.72
N SER A 456 3.05 2.32 3.41
CA SER A 456 2.87 2.44 4.85
C SER A 456 3.44 1.27 5.67
N ASP A 457 3.39 0.05 5.18
CA ASP A 457 3.47 -1.17 6.00
C ASP A 457 2.33 -1.23 7.04
N GLY A 458 1.16 -0.64 6.65
CA GLY A 458 -0.03 -0.65 7.52
C GLY A 458 -0.59 -2.05 7.70
N SER A 459 -1.20 -2.31 8.84
CA SER A 459 -1.75 -1.44 9.89
C SER A 459 -1.09 -1.61 11.26
N ARG A 460 -0.11 -2.52 11.47
CA ARG A 460 0.55 -2.70 12.79
C ARG A 460 1.82 -1.90 12.92
N ALA A 461 2.69 -1.98 11.93
CA ALA A 461 3.95 -1.26 11.91
C ALA A 461 3.74 0.25 11.83
N ASN A 462 2.72 0.67 11.07
CA ASN A 462 2.39 2.05 10.82
C ASN A 462 0.86 2.24 10.67
N GLN A 463 0.43 3.48 10.56
CA GLN A 463 -0.95 3.89 10.32
C GLN A 463 -1.33 3.69 8.83
N ILE A 464 -2.63 3.75 8.52
CA ILE A 464 -3.19 3.47 7.18
C ILE A 464 -3.62 4.73 6.41
N LEU A 465 -3.33 5.94 6.90
CA LEU A 465 -3.83 7.20 6.31
C LEU A 465 -2.78 7.80 5.36
N PRO A 466 -2.98 7.77 4.02
CA PRO A 466 -1.99 8.25 3.06
C PRO A 466 -1.62 9.72 3.25
N PHE A 467 -2.58 10.59 3.60
CA PHE A 467 -2.29 12.01 3.81
C PHE A 467 -1.43 12.29 5.04
N GLN A 468 -1.41 11.40 6.05
CA GLN A 468 -0.42 11.44 7.14
C GLN A 468 1.00 11.14 6.61
N THR A 469 1.13 10.10 5.78
CA THR A 469 2.41 9.73 5.16
C THR A 469 2.90 10.83 4.22
N LEU A 470 2.01 11.41 3.39
CA LEU A 470 2.34 12.55 2.51
C LEU A 470 2.73 13.79 3.32
N SER A 471 2.04 14.07 4.43
CA SER A 471 2.38 15.17 5.34
C SER A 471 3.78 14.96 5.94
N TRP A 472 4.08 13.77 6.42
CA TRP A 472 5.40 13.43 6.94
C TRP A 472 6.50 13.62 5.86
N ALA A 473 6.27 13.17 4.63
CA ALA A 473 7.22 13.29 3.54
C ALA A 473 7.57 14.75 3.20
N VAL A 474 6.58 15.66 3.33
CA VAL A 474 6.72 17.09 3.02
C VAL A 474 7.21 17.91 4.20
N THR A 475 6.77 17.60 5.43
CA THR A 475 7.08 18.38 6.63
C THR A 475 8.19 17.80 7.48
N GLY A 476 8.42 16.49 7.39
CA GLY A 476 9.30 15.73 8.29
C GLY A 476 8.74 15.58 9.71
N LYS A 477 7.43 15.85 9.91
CA LYS A 477 6.76 15.76 11.21
C LYS A 477 5.99 14.44 11.32
N MET A 478 6.18 13.72 12.41
CA MET A 478 5.37 12.56 12.75
C MET A 478 3.95 12.97 13.19
N VAL A 479 3.06 12.01 13.34
CA VAL A 479 1.77 12.23 14.01
C VAL A 479 2.03 12.87 15.38
N GLY A 480 1.25 13.88 15.73
CA GLY A 480 1.48 14.72 16.92
C GLY A 480 2.49 15.87 16.72
N GLY A 481 3.02 16.05 15.51
CA GLY A 481 3.73 17.26 15.09
C GLY A 481 5.22 17.33 15.41
N LYS A 482 5.81 16.33 16.06
CA LYS A 482 7.26 16.29 16.35
C LYS A 482 8.08 16.12 15.07
N LYS A 483 9.11 16.95 14.87
CA LYS A 483 10.06 16.81 13.74
C LYS A 483 10.90 15.55 13.94
N VAL A 484 10.95 14.69 12.93
CA VAL A 484 11.67 13.39 12.96
C VAL A 484 12.39 13.05 11.66
N LEU A 485 12.30 13.91 10.64
CA LEU A 485 13.03 13.78 9.38
C LEU A 485 13.69 15.11 9.01
N ARG A 486 14.99 15.10 8.67
CA ARG A 486 15.71 16.29 8.22
C ARG A 486 15.42 16.66 6.77
N GLN A 487 15.49 15.67 5.90
CA GLN A 487 15.47 15.84 4.45
C GLN A 487 14.12 15.44 3.88
N THR A 488 13.29 16.44 3.61
CA THR A 488 11.96 16.28 3.05
C THR A 488 11.97 16.42 1.52
N ILE A 489 10.85 16.13 0.87
CA ILE A 489 10.65 16.25 -0.57
C ILE A 489 9.49 17.19 -0.91
N SER A 490 9.33 17.53 -2.19
CA SER A 490 8.20 18.34 -2.66
C SER A 490 6.86 17.59 -2.52
N ARG A 491 5.76 18.35 -2.56
CA ARG A 491 4.39 17.77 -2.57
C ARG A 491 4.16 16.94 -3.82
N GLU A 492 4.64 17.42 -4.95
CA GLU A 492 4.54 16.77 -6.23
C GLU A 492 5.28 15.42 -6.19
N ASP A 493 6.52 15.40 -5.71
CA ASP A 493 7.31 14.16 -5.58
C ASP A 493 6.65 13.15 -4.63
N ALA A 494 6.13 13.62 -3.50
CA ALA A 494 5.43 12.78 -2.54
C ALA A 494 4.16 12.14 -3.15
N LEU A 495 3.35 12.95 -3.87
CA LEU A 495 2.16 12.45 -4.55
C LEU A 495 2.51 11.48 -5.69
N ILE A 496 3.53 11.78 -6.50
CA ILE A 496 4.05 10.89 -7.54
C ILE A 496 4.51 9.56 -6.93
N ALA A 497 5.20 9.60 -5.78
CA ALA A 497 5.66 8.38 -5.10
C ALA A 497 4.51 7.51 -4.57
N HIS A 498 3.40 8.13 -4.15
CA HIS A 498 2.22 7.43 -3.63
C HIS A 498 1.17 7.08 -4.71
N THR A 499 1.45 7.39 -5.97
CA THR A 499 0.54 7.13 -7.11
C THR A 499 1.29 6.47 -8.27
N ARG A 500 1.88 7.25 -9.18
CA ARG A 500 2.49 6.77 -10.43
C ARG A 500 3.67 5.82 -10.21
N LYS A 501 4.55 6.14 -9.26
CA LYS A 501 5.68 5.25 -8.93
C LYS A 501 5.21 3.94 -8.29
N ASN A 502 4.17 3.98 -7.46
CA ASN A 502 3.58 2.78 -6.89
C ASN A 502 2.83 1.93 -7.92
N ALA A 503 2.16 2.55 -8.90
CA ALA A 503 1.59 1.81 -10.03
C ALA A 503 2.66 0.99 -10.77
N TYR A 504 3.87 1.54 -10.92
CA TYR A 504 5.01 0.82 -11.49
C TYR A 504 5.46 -0.36 -10.60
N PHE A 505 5.46 -0.21 -9.27
CA PHE A 505 5.79 -1.30 -8.33
C PHE A 505 4.86 -2.50 -8.46
N VAL A 506 3.58 -2.23 -8.65
CA VAL A 506 2.55 -3.27 -8.78
C VAL A 506 2.29 -3.69 -10.23
N PHE A 507 3.15 -3.29 -11.17
CA PHE A 507 3.06 -3.61 -12.61
C PHE A 507 1.75 -3.15 -13.24
N GLN A 508 1.26 -1.98 -12.85
CA GLN A 508 0.01 -1.39 -13.33
C GLN A 508 0.20 0.05 -13.86
N GLU A 509 1.40 0.41 -14.26
CA GLU A 509 1.70 1.75 -14.78
C GLU A 509 0.88 2.15 -16.00
N ASP A 510 0.48 1.19 -16.84
CA ASP A 510 -0.39 1.42 -17.99
C ASP A 510 -1.86 1.62 -17.59
N ASN A 511 -2.27 1.18 -16.40
CA ASN A 511 -3.65 1.19 -15.94
C ASN A 511 -3.91 2.16 -14.80
N LEU A 512 -2.94 2.45 -13.93
CA LEU A 512 -3.12 3.19 -12.67
C LEU A 512 -2.11 4.33 -12.51
N GLY A 513 -2.20 5.05 -11.41
CA GLY A 513 -1.21 6.01 -10.92
C GLY A 513 -1.26 7.39 -11.56
N SER A 514 -2.08 7.64 -12.56
CA SER A 514 -2.31 8.96 -13.14
C SER A 514 -3.70 9.06 -13.76
N ILE A 515 -4.24 10.28 -13.87
CA ILE A 515 -5.53 10.56 -14.49
C ILE A 515 -5.30 10.85 -15.98
N GLN A 516 -5.35 9.80 -16.80
CA GLN A 516 -5.12 9.88 -18.25
C GLN A 516 -6.14 9.02 -19.00
N ALA A 517 -6.53 9.46 -20.20
CA ALA A 517 -7.44 8.68 -21.05
C ALA A 517 -6.90 7.26 -21.30
N GLY A 518 -7.78 6.27 -21.21
CA GLY A 518 -7.47 4.84 -21.34
C GLY A 518 -7.11 4.14 -20.04
N LYS A 519 -6.70 4.85 -18.99
CA LYS A 519 -6.42 4.27 -17.67
C LYS A 519 -7.70 3.97 -16.88
N LEU A 520 -7.59 3.11 -15.89
CA LEU A 520 -8.70 2.80 -14.98
C LEU A 520 -9.14 4.05 -14.21
N ALA A 521 -10.43 4.21 -14.02
CA ALA A 521 -11.01 5.36 -13.34
C ALA A 521 -10.94 5.18 -11.80
N ASP A 522 -9.71 5.23 -11.29
CA ASP A 522 -9.39 5.25 -9.87
C ASP A 522 -9.03 6.69 -9.47
N LEU A 523 -9.93 7.34 -8.74
CA LEU A 523 -9.88 8.77 -8.46
C LEU A 523 -10.23 9.06 -7.00
N VAL A 524 -9.62 10.11 -6.43
CA VAL A 524 -9.97 10.62 -5.11
C VAL A 524 -10.28 12.12 -5.21
N VAL A 525 -11.49 12.51 -4.81
CA VAL A 525 -11.84 13.91 -4.60
C VAL A 525 -11.59 14.26 -3.15
N VAL A 526 -10.86 15.35 -2.91
CA VAL A 526 -10.48 15.78 -1.56
C VAL A 526 -11.14 17.10 -1.18
N ASP A 527 -11.33 17.33 0.12
CA ASP A 527 -11.98 18.51 0.69
C ASP A 527 -11.13 19.78 0.57
N ARG A 528 -9.79 19.66 0.47
CA ARG A 528 -8.81 20.75 0.41
C ARG A 528 -7.85 20.54 -0.76
N ASP A 529 -7.28 21.62 -1.27
CA ASP A 529 -6.30 21.54 -2.34
C ASP A 529 -4.94 21.08 -1.78
N TYR A 530 -4.57 19.85 -2.07
CA TYR A 530 -3.31 19.24 -1.67
C TYR A 530 -2.08 20.08 -2.06
N LEU A 531 -2.11 20.74 -3.21
CA LEU A 531 -0.96 21.49 -3.71
C LEU A 531 -0.77 22.85 -3.03
N THR A 532 -1.83 23.42 -2.46
CA THR A 532 -1.79 24.79 -1.91
C THR A 532 -2.12 24.91 -0.43
N VAL A 533 -2.75 23.91 0.18
CA VAL A 533 -3.02 23.90 1.63
C VAL A 533 -1.72 24.12 2.42
N PRO A 534 -1.71 24.81 3.58
CA PRO A 534 -0.53 24.89 4.42
C PRO A 534 0.07 23.50 4.70
N ALA A 535 1.40 23.36 4.66
CA ALA A 535 2.06 22.05 4.73
C ALA A 535 1.64 21.23 5.97
N ASP A 536 1.49 21.88 7.11
CA ASP A 536 1.05 21.26 8.37
C ASP A 536 -0.43 20.80 8.35
N GLN A 537 -1.22 21.20 7.35
CA GLN A 537 -2.60 20.79 7.16
C GLN A 537 -2.78 19.69 6.12
N ILE A 538 -1.72 19.23 5.47
CA ILE A 538 -1.80 18.09 4.53
C ILE A 538 -2.38 16.87 5.25
N LYS A 539 -1.98 16.63 6.50
CA LYS A 539 -2.48 15.54 7.35
C LYS A 539 -3.99 15.57 7.61
N ASP A 540 -4.60 16.77 7.51
CA ASP A 540 -6.03 16.98 7.78
C ASP A 540 -6.90 16.88 6.52
N ILE A 541 -6.30 16.65 5.35
CA ILE A 541 -7.03 16.45 4.10
C ILE A 541 -7.88 15.18 4.21
N GLN A 542 -9.18 15.34 3.88
CA GLN A 542 -10.13 14.22 3.89
C GLN A 542 -10.63 13.94 2.46
N PRO A 543 -10.59 12.68 2.02
CA PRO A 543 -11.35 12.29 0.84
C PRO A 543 -12.84 12.56 1.06
N VAL A 544 -13.51 13.14 0.07
CA VAL A 544 -14.97 13.33 0.06
C VAL A 544 -15.64 12.38 -0.92
N LEU A 545 -14.87 11.84 -1.88
CA LEU A 545 -15.32 10.78 -2.78
C LEU A 545 -14.09 9.95 -3.19
N THR A 546 -14.23 8.63 -3.15
CA THR A 546 -13.26 7.69 -3.70
C THR A 546 -13.93 6.82 -4.75
N MET A 547 -13.26 6.66 -5.89
CA MET A 547 -13.74 5.88 -7.03
C MET A 547 -12.71 4.80 -7.37
N VAL A 548 -13.16 3.58 -7.62
CA VAL A 548 -12.37 2.44 -8.08
C VAL A 548 -13.02 1.84 -9.32
N GLY A 549 -12.35 1.88 -10.47
CA GLY A 549 -12.87 1.37 -11.73
C GLY A 549 -14.21 1.99 -12.10
N GLY A 550 -14.33 3.32 -12.03
CA GLY A 550 -15.55 4.05 -12.35
C GLY A 550 -16.68 3.95 -11.31
N ARG A 551 -16.55 3.08 -10.31
CA ARG A 551 -17.55 2.94 -9.23
C ARG A 551 -17.18 3.82 -8.04
N ILE A 552 -18.14 4.60 -7.54
CA ILE A 552 -17.98 5.35 -6.29
C ILE A 552 -18.06 4.35 -5.14
N VAL A 553 -16.94 4.16 -4.42
CA VAL A 553 -16.80 3.22 -3.31
C VAL A 553 -16.84 3.92 -1.94
N TYR A 554 -16.64 5.22 -1.93
CA TYR A 554 -16.83 6.09 -0.77
C TYR A 554 -17.40 7.43 -1.23
N ASP A 555 -18.41 7.93 -0.51
CA ASP A 555 -19.00 9.26 -0.69
C ASP A 555 -19.34 9.80 0.71
N ALA A 556 -18.67 10.88 1.12
CA ALA A 556 -18.89 11.51 2.43
C ALA A 556 -20.30 12.14 2.58
N ALA A 557 -20.98 12.41 1.46
CA ALA A 557 -22.35 12.92 1.46
C ALA A 557 -23.42 11.82 1.54
N ALA A 558 -23.03 10.55 1.33
CA ALA A 558 -23.96 9.44 1.48
C ALA A 558 -24.36 9.27 2.95
N PRO A 559 -25.63 8.97 3.26
CA PRO A 559 -26.04 8.67 4.63
C PRO A 559 -25.18 7.56 5.20
N THR A 560 -24.59 7.79 6.38
CA THR A 560 -23.92 6.72 7.12
C THR A 560 -24.96 5.68 7.46
N SER A 561 -24.91 4.52 6.80
CA SER A 561 -25.67 3.36 7.28
C SER A 561 -25.15 3.06 8.68
N THR A 562 -25.93 3.37 9.68
CA THR A 562 -25.70 2.93 11.06
C THR A 562 -25.62 1.41 11.04
N GLN A 563 -24.41 0.88 11.17
CA GLN A 563 -24.15 -0.52 11.55
C GLN A 563 -23.95 -0.61 13.05
#